data_21a210f0852a86c14d903cba5f2021ce
#
_entry.id   21a210f0852a86c14d903cba5f2021ce
#
_cell.length_a   1.000
_cell.length_b   1.000
_cell.length_c   1.000
_cell.angle_alpha   90.00
_cell.angle_beta   90.00
_cell.angle_gamma   90.00
#
_symmetry.space_group_name_H-M   'P 1'
#
loop_
_entity.id
_entity.type
_entity.pdbx_description
1 polymer ?
#
loop_
_entity_poly.entity_id
_entity_poly.type
_entity_poly.pdbx_seq_one_letter_code
_entity_poly.pdbx_strand_id
1 'polypeptide(L)' 'MKDIITNTITRHIGVISESSRGWKLELNMVSWNGAEPKLDIHDWSPDHQRCNNRGTFTREEARTLIKLLKKEV' A
#
# COMPACT_ATOMS: atom_id res chain seq x y z
N MET A 1 11.47 -21.64 -14.18
CA MET A 1 11.22 -20.22 -14.46
C MET A 1 10.77 -19.52 -13.19
N LYS A 2 11.32 -18.37 -12.90
CA LYS A 2 10.91 -17.60 -11.72
C LYS A 2 9.58 -16.91 -11.99
N ASP A 3 8.69 -17.00 -11.02
CA ASP A 3 7.48 -16.22 -11.06
C ASP A 3 7.83 -14.75 -10.84
N ILE A 4 7.29 -13.90 -11.67
CA ILE A 4 7.45 -12.46 -11.54
C ILE A 4 6.27 -11.94 -10.74
N ILE A 5 6.58 -11.28 -9.62
CA ILE A 5 5.53 -10.62 -8.84
C ILE A 5 5.27 -9.27 -9.52
N THR A 6 4.06 -9.12 -10.03
CA THR A 6 3.64 -7.87 -10.67
C THR A 6 2.64 -7.16 -9.78
N ASN A 7 2.64 -5.85 -9.86
CA ASN A 7 1.64 -5.04 -9.17
C ASN A 7 1.13 -3.94 -10.10
N THR A 8 -0.12 -3.60 -9.91
CA THR A 8 -0.74 -2.49 -10.62
C THR A 8 -1.48 -1.63 -9.61
N ILE A 9 -1.08 -0.38 -9.48
CA ILE A 9 -1.83 0.58 -8.66
C ILE A 9 -3.08 0.94 -9.47
N THR A 10 -4.23 0.44 -9.02
CA THR A 10 -5.49 0.71 -9.71
C THR A 10 -6.09 2.04 -9.30
N ARG A 11 -5.75 2.52 -8.10
CA ARG A 11 -6.19 3.83 -7.62
C ARG A 11 -5.23 4.33 -6.53
N HIS A 12 -4.70 5.51 -6.72
CA HIS A 12 -3.91 6.19 -5.69
C HIS A 12 -4.87 6.89 -4.74
N ILE A 13 -4.78 6.57 -3.44
CA ILE A 13 -5.65 7.16 -2.43
C ILE A 13 -4.97 8.37 -1.80
N GLY A 14 -3.73 8.21 -1.38
CA GLY A 14 -3.00 9.34 -0.81
C GLY A 14 -1.63 8.97 -0.26
N VAL A 15 -0.88 9.98 0.10
CA VAL A 15 0.43 9.86 0.73
C VAL A 15 0.26 10.04 2.23
N ILE A 16 0.77 9.09 3.00
CA ILE A 16 0.72 9.15 4.46
C ILE A 16 1.88 10.00 4.99
N SER A 17 3.07 9.78 4.44
CA SER A 17 4.26 10.54 4.85
C SER A 17 5.32 10.47 3.76
N GLU A 18 6.30 11.36 3.86
CA GLU A 18 7.44 11.36 2.96
C GLU A 18 8.71 11.47 3.79
N SER A 19 9.70 10.62 3.47
CA SER A 19 10.99 10.65 4.16
C SER A 19 11.90 11.71 3.54
N SER A 20 13.01 12.01 4.24
CA SER A 20 14.01 12.95 3.75
C SER A 20 14.67 12.51 2.45
N ARG A 21 14.59 11.20 2.13
CA ARG A 21 15.14 10.65 0.89
C ARG A 21 14.14 10.69 -0.27
N GLY A 22 12.95 11.23 -0.04
CA GLY A 22 11.92 11.28 -1.06
C GLY A 22 11.10 10.00 -1.19
N TRP A 23 11.28 9.05 -0.29
CA TRP A 23 10.41 7.87 -0.23
C TRP A 23 9.06 8.28 0.33
N LYS A 24 8.00 7.79 -0.26
CA LYS A 24 6.64 8.10 0.14
C LYS A 24 5.92 6.87 0.65
N LEU A 25 5.38 6.97 1.86
CA LEU A 25 4.49 5.96 2.39
C LEU A 25 3.09 6.25 1.83
N GLU A 26 2.58 5.35 0.99
CA GLU A 26 1.35 5.58 0.24
C GLU A 26 0.28 4.56 0.57
N LEU A 27 -0.95 5.04 0.57
CA LEU A 27 -2.14 4.19 0.60
C LEU A 27 -2.72 4.13 -0.81
N ASN A 28 -2.84 2.94 -1.34
CA ASN A 28 -3.33 2.71 -2.70
C ASN A 28 -4.25 1.50 -2.73
N MET A 29 -5.05 1.41 -3.80
CA MET A 29 -5.65 0.13 -4.19
C MET A 29 -4.68 -0.51 -5.17
N VAL A 30 -4.26 -1.75 -4.88
CA VAL A 30 -3.26 -2.44 -5.68
C VAL A 30 -3.73 -3.85 -6.04
N SER A 31 -3.57 -4.17 -7.31
CA SER A 31 -3.78 -5.53 -7.81
C SER A 31 -2.43 -6.21 -7.88
N TRP A 32 -2.29 -7.31 -7.14
CA TRP A 32 -1.08 -8.13 -7.14
C TRP A 32 -1.30 -9.33 -8.03
N ASN A 33 -0.42 -9.51 -9.03
CA ASN A 33 -0.48 -10.63 -9.98
C ASN A 33 -1.85 -10.80 -10.65
N GLY A 34 -2.51 -9.69 -10.96
CA GLY A 34 -3.83 -9.72 -11.60
C GLY A 34 -4.99 -10.09 -10.69
N ALA A 35 -4.75 -10.22 -9.38
CA ALA A 35 -5.82 -10.51 -8.42
C ALA A 35 -6.69 -9.28 -8.18
N GLU A 36 -7.81 -9.45 -7.49
CA GLU A 36 -8.67 -8.34 -7.11
C GLU A 36 -7.88 -7.31 -6.30
N PRO A 37 -8.06 -6.01 -6.59
CA PRO A 37 -7.36 -4.97 -5.86
C PRO A 37 -7.67 -4.99 -4.37
N LYS A 38 -6.64 -4.77 -3.57
CA LYS A 38 -6.76 -4.66 -2.10
C LYS A 38 -6.20 -3.33 -1.66
N LEU A 39 -6.58 -2.91 -0.48
CA LEU A 39 -5.98 -1.75 0.18
C LEU A 39 -4.55 -2.09 0.53
N ASP A 40 -3.64 -1.19 0.22
CA ASP A 40 -2.22 -1.48 0.30
C ASP A 40 -1.46 -0.27 0.83
N ILE A 41 -0.61 -0.52 1.82
CA ILE A 41 0.30 0.50 2.34
C ILE A 41 1.71 0.05 2.01
N HIS A 42 2.36 0.79 1.14
CA HIS A 42 3.74 0.55 0.76
C HIS A 42 4.54 1.84 0.84
N ASP A 43 5.81 1.67 1.14
CA ASP A 43 6.80 2.74 1.07
C ASP A 43 7.42 2.68 -0.32
N TRP A 44 7.27 3.74 -1.10
CA TRP A 44 7.70 3.77 -2.49
C TRP A 44 8.90 4.68 -2.69
N SER A 45 9.88 4.21 -3.46
CA SER A 45 11.01 5.04 -3.86
C SER A 45 10.54 6.20 -4.75
N PRO A 46 11.32 7.29 -4.87
CA PRO A 46 10.91 8.46 -5.66
C PRO A 46 10.53 8.11 -7.10
N ASP A 47 11.18 7.13 -7.71
CA ASP A 47 10.92 6.69 -9.08
C ASP A 47 9.89 5.56 -9.16
N HIS A 48 9.31 5.12 -8.03
CA HIS A 48 8.37 4.01 -7.94
C HIS A 48 8.90 2.67 -8.48
N GLN A 49 10.20 2.52 -8.57
CA GLN A 49 10.82 1.26 -9.02
C GLN A 49 11.03 0.28 -7.88
N ARG A 50 11.12 0.76 -6.65
CA ARG A 50 11.30 -0.08 -5.46
C ARG A 50 10.25 0.26 -4.44
N CYS A 51 9.88 -0.75 -3.66
CA CYS A 51 8.90 -0.56 -2.59
C CYS A 51 9.14 -1.54 -1.46
N ASN A 52 8.69 -1.14 -0.27
CA ASN A 52 8.68 -1.99 0.92
C ASN A 52 7.25 -2.14 1.39
N ASN A 53 6.86 -3.38 1.64
CA ASN A 53 5.51 -3.68 2.12
C ASN A 53 5.34 -3.21 3.56
N ARG A 54 4.27 -2.47 3.82
CA ARG A 54 3.86 -2.05 5.15
C ARG A 54 2.53 -2.68 5.57
N GLY A 55 1.82 -3.28 4.65
CA GLY A 55 0.60 -4.01 4.91
C GLY A 55 -0.35 -3.99 3.72
N THR A 56 -1.03 -5.11 3.53
CA THR A 56 -2.07 -5.26 2.52
C THR A 56 -3.31 -5.76 3.26
N PHE A 57 -4.45 -5.13 3.05
CA PHE A 57 -5.62 -5.35 3.87
C PHE A 57 -6.86 -5.61 3.04
N THR A 58 -7.70 -6.52 3.52
CA THR A 58 -9.07 -6.63 3.01
C THR A 58 -9.87 -5.44 3.54
N ARG A 59 -11.07 -5.23 2.97
CA ARG A 59 -11.96 -4.17 3.47
C ARG A 59 -12.35 -4.39 4.92
N GLU A 60 -12.59 -5.65 5.32
CA GLU A 60 -12.94 -5.98 6.69
C GLU A 60 -11.80 -5.67 7.65
N GLU A 61 -10.60 -6.06 7.26
CA GLU A 61 -9.41 -5.75 8.04
C GLU A 61 -9.22 -4.24 8.18
N ALA A 62 -9.41 -3.51 7.09
CA ALA A 62 -9.29 -2.05 7.10
C ALA A 62 -10.33 -1.40 8.03
N ARG A 63 -11.56 -1.90 8.02
CA ARG A 63 -12.60 -1.39 8.92
C ARG A 63 -12.24 -1.60 10.38
N THR A 64 -11.72 -2.78 10.69
CA THR A 64 -11.25 -3.07 12.05
C THR A 64 -10.07 -2.18 12.42
N LEU A 65 -9.14 -1.98 11.50
CA LEU A 65 -7.99 -1.11 11.71
C LEU A 65 -8.43 0.33 12.01
N ILE A 66 -9.43 0.84 11.31
CA ILE A 66 -9.98 2.18 11.57
C ILE A 66 -10.49 2.26 13.01
N LYS A 67 -11.23 1.25 13.46
CA LYS A 67 -11.76 1.23 14.83
C LYS A 67 -10.64 1.23 15.88
N LEU A 68 -9.61 0.42 15.63
CA LEU A 68 -8.48 0.33 16.55
C LEU A 68 -7.68 1.63 16.57
N LEU A 69 -7.40 2.20 15.41
CA LEU A 69 -6.66 3.45 15.30
C LEU A 69 -7.39 4.60 16.00
N LYS A 70 -8.71 4.67 15.88
CA LYS A 70 -9.49 5.73 16.51
C LYS A 70 -9.39 5.74 18.02
N LYS A 71 -9.04 4.61 18.62
CA LYS A 71 -8.84 4.53 20.08
C LYS A 71 -7.52 5.15 20.51
N GLU A 72 -6.54 5.22 19.59
CA GLU A 72 -5.18 5.65 19.90
C GLU A 72 -4.86 7.06 19.43
N VAL A 73 -5.62 7.58 18.49
CA VAL A 73 -5.35 8.92 17.92
C VAL A 73 -6.50 9.88 18.12
#